data_a8cd8de3d416630b7e18c9aca4cb48c0
#
_entry.id   a8cd8de3d416630b7e18c9aca4cb48c0
#
_cell.length_a   1.000
_cell.length_b   1.000
_cell.length_c   1.000
_cell.angle_alpha   90.00
_cell.angle_beta   90.00
_cell.angle_gamma   90.00
#
_symmetry.space_group_name_H-M   'P 1'
#
loop_
_entity.id
_entity.type
_entity.pdbx_description
1 polymer ?
#
loop_
_entity_poly.entity_id
_entity_poly.type
_entity_poly.pdbx_seq_one_letter_code
_entity_poly.pdbx_strand_id
1 'polypeptide(L)'
;MKRVYFAVLSAAVAWGACGQSLEKMQWFNEPEHWEIRKNTFSMFVTPQSDYWRISHYGFTVDDAPFYYAQYGGEFEAKVKVSGDYRTRFDQAGMMIRVDRENYIKAGIEFVDGKFNLSTVVTHTTSDWSIIPLDEPVEYIWIKAVRRLDAIEIFYSFDDKEYVLMRNAWMQDNVPVMVGLMAASPDGNGFNATFQHFEVKHLPDARRQEWLKKNKGN
;
A
#
# COMPACT_ATOMS: atom_id res chain seq x y z
N MET A 1 -60.30 -17.72 21.88
CA MET A 1 -59.50 -17.06 20.84
C MET A 1 -58.05 -17.09 21.26
N LYS A 2 -57.23 -17.98 20.65
CA LYS A 2 -55.78 -18.09 20.96
C LYS A 2 -55.01 -17.17 19.98
N ARG A 3 -54.29 -16.17 20.50
CA ARG A 3 -53.42 -15.31 19.71
C ARG A 3 -52.07 -16.01 19.49
N VAL A 4 -51.71 -16.25 18.23
CA VAL A 4 -50.41 -16.77 17.82
C VAL A 4 -49.51 -15.57 17.54
N TYR A 5 -48.42 -15.45 18.28
CA TYR A 5 -47.38 -14.45 18.01
C TYR A 5 -46.35 -15.07 17.09
N PHE A 6 -46.19 -14.50 15.89
CA PHE A 6 -45.10 -14.82 15.00
C PHE A 6 -43.88 -13.98 15.42
N ALA A 7 -42.83 -14.63 15.87
CA ALA A 7 -41.53 -14.00 16.07
C ALA A 7 -40.82 -13.95 14.73
N VAL A 8 -40.61 -12.73 14.23
CA VAL A 8 -39.74 -12.49 13.05
C VAL A 8 -38.29 -12.52 13.52
N LEU A 9 -37.59 -13.60 13.23
CA LEU A 9 -36.13 -13.65 13.38
C LEU A 9 -35.49 -12.82 12.26
N SER A 10 -35.01 -11.64 12.61
CA SER A 10 -34.13 -10.86 11.71
C SER A 10 -32.73 -11.50 11.71
N ALA A 11 -32.41 -12.24 10.66
CA ALA A 11 -31.06 -12.69 10.43
C ALA A 11 -30.22 -11.47 10.03
N ALA A 12 -29.39 -10.99 10.94
CA ALA A 12 -28.35 -10.02 10.61
C ALA A 12 -27.31 -10.74 9.74
N VAL A 13 -27.32 -10.46 8.44
CA VAL A 13 -26.24 -10.86 7.54
C VAL A 13 -25.03 -10.00 7.91
N ALA A 14 -24.11 -10.55 8.67
CA ALA A 14 -22.80 -9.98 8.88
C ALA A 14 -22.06 -10.04 7.51
N TRP A 15 -21.98 -8.93 6.84
CA TRP A 15 -21.06 -8.76 5.71
C TRP A 15 -19.66 -8.81 6.29
N GLY A 16 -19.07 -10.00 6.29
CA GLY A 16 -17.67 -10.19 6.58
C GLY A 16 -16.88 -9.39 5.55
N ALA A 17 -16.04 -8.45 6.00
CA ALA A 17 -15.03 -7.84 5.18
C ALA A 17 -14.12 -8.97 4.69
N CYS A 18 -14.33 -9.44 3.45
CA CYS A 18 -13.46 -10.41 2.80
C CYS A 18 -12.18 -9.68 2.41
N GLY A 19 -11.22 -9.63 3.33
CA GLY A 19 -9.87 -9.21 3.00
C GLY A 19 -9.35 -10.13 1.89
N GLN A 20 -8.77 -9.55 0.84
CA GLN A 20 -8.20 -10.33 -0.25
C GLN A 20 -7.11 -11.24 0.32
N SER A 21 -7.22 -12.56 0.08
CA SER A 21 -6.16 -13.50 0.44
C SER A 21 -4.90 -13.17 -0.36
N LEU A 22 -3.74 -13.12 0.30
CA LEU A 22 -2.44 -12.97 -0.35
C LEU A 22 -2.26 -13.96 -1.51
N GLU A 23 -2.80 -15.17 -1.40
CA GLU A 23 -2.72 -16.22 -2.43
C GLU A 23 -3.41 -15.88 -3.77
N LYS A 24 -4.21 -14.83 -3.83
CA LYS A 24 -4.92 -14.38 -5.04
C LYS A 24 -4.30 -13.15 -5.70
N MET A 25 -3.16 -12.70 -5.22
CA MET A 25 -2.43 -11.59 -5.81
C MET A 25 -1.57 -12.05 -6.98
N GLN A 26 -1.02 -11.11 -7.74
CA GLN A 26 -0.24 -11.34 -8.95
C GLN A 26 1.12 -10.66 -8.83
N TRP A 27 2.09 -11.16 -9.59
CA TRP A 27 3.39 -10.55 -9.71
C TRP A 27 3.49 -9.58 -10.89
N PHE A 28 4.16 -8.48 -10.63
CA PHE A 28 4.87 -7.67 -11.60
C PHE A 28 6.34 -7.72 -11.18
N ASN A 29 7.21 -8.28 -12.02
CA ASN A 29 8.61 -8.60 -11.69
C ASN A 29 8.75 -9.56 -10.49
N GLU A 30 8.37 -10.81 -10.68
CA GLU A 30 8.48 -11.85 -9.65
C GLU A 30 9.94 -12.08 -9.24
N PRO A 31 10.30 -12.02 -7.94
CA PRO A 31 11.65 -12.31 -7.48
C PRO A 31 11.92 -13.83 -7.50
N GLU A 32 13.19 -14.21 -7.50
CA GLU A 32 13.59 -15.63 -7.53
C GLU A 32 13.13 -16.41 -6.28
N HIS A 33 13.11 -15.75 -5.13
CA HIS A 33 12.75 -16.37 -3.85
C HIS A 33 11.69 -15.58 -3.11
N TRP A 34 10.57 -16.22 -2.83
CA TRP A 34 9.50 -15.69 -2.01
C TRP A 34 8.67 -16.79 -1.38
N GLU A 35 7.96 -16.46 -0.30
CA GLU A 35 7.06 -17.42 0.35
C GLU A 35 5.89 -16.72 1.06
N ILE A 36 4.79 -17.44 1.18
CA ILE A 36 3.68 -17.08 2.05
C ILE A 36 3.55 -18.13 3.13
N ARG A 37 3.68 -17.70 4.41
CA ARG A 37 3.44 -18.56 5.57
C ARG A 37 2.37 -17.95 6.45
N LYS A 38 1.20 -18.58 6.52
CA LYS A 38 0.02 -18.00 7.21
C LYS A 38 -0.31 -16.61 6.62
N ASN A 39 -0.21 -15.55 7.41
CA ASN A 39 -0.48 -14.17 7.00
C ASN A 39 0.80 -13.34 6.84
N THR A 40 1.94 -14.00 6.72
CA THR A 40 3.25 -13.37 6.48
C THR A 40 3.69 -13.67 5.06
N PHE A 41 4.02 -12.62 4.33
CA PHE A 41 4.66 -12.69 3.03
C PHE A 41 6.11 -12.25 3.16
N SER A 42 7.05 -13.02 2.62
CA SER A 42 8.47 -12.71 2.63
C SER A 42 9.07 -12.90 1.25
N MET A 43 10.01 -12.05 0.86
CA MET A 43 10.76 -12.18 -0.39
C MET A 43 12.22 -11.80 -0.19
N PHE A 44 13.11 -12.42 -0.97
CA PHE A 44 14.45 -11.90 -1.20
C PHE A 44 14.38 -10.92 -2.37
N VAL A 45 14.66 -9.66 -2.11
CA VAL A 45 14.50 -8.57 -3.08
C VAL A 45 15.51 -8.72 -4.21
N THR A 46 15.05 -8.58 -5.44
CA THR A 46 15.90 -8.64 -6.64
C THR A 46 17.02 -7.60 -6.56
N PRO A 47 18.30 -8.02 -6.68
CA PRO A 47 19.43 -7.09 -6.69
C PRO A 47 19.33 -6.07 -7.82
N GLN A 48 19.82 -4.84 -7.58
CA GLN A 48 19.95 -3.76 -8.57
C GLN A 48 18.63 -3.43 -9.28
N SER A 49 17.49 -3.52 -8.55
CA SER A 49 16.14 -3.26 -9.06
C SER A 49 15.52 -2.03 -8.40
N ASP A 50 14.69 -1.29 -9.15
CA ASP A 50 14.01 -0.10 -8.65
C ASP A 50 12.71 0.21 -9.41
N TYR A 51 12.00 1.23 -8.90
CA TYR A 51 10.97 2.01 -9.56
C TYR A 51 11.36 3.49 -9.50
N TRP A 52 11.88 4.02 -10.60
CA TRP A 52 12.31 5.41 -10.70
C TRP A 52 12.12 5.95 -12.11
N ARG A 53 11.81 7.23 -12.23
CA ARG A 53 11.67 7.89 -13.54
C ARG A 53 12.30 9.26 -13.53
N ILE A 54 13.32 9.41 -14.36
CA ILE A 54 13.94 10.65 -14.88
C ILE A 54 14.58 11.53 -13.81
N SER A 55 13.81 12.03 -12.84
CA SER A 55 14.24 13.09 -11.90
C SER A 55 15.62 12.83 -11.32
N HIS A 56 16.46 13.87 -11.29
CA HIS A 56 17.82 13.91 -10.79
C HIS A 56 18.82 13.02 -11.55
N TYR A 57 18.49 11.75 -11.80
CA TYR A 57 19.40 10.74 -12.35
C TYR A 57 19.31 10.56 -13.87
N GLY A 58 18.24 11.00 -14.52
CA GLY A 58 18.04 10.93 -15.97
C GLY A 58 17.67 9.54 -16.52
N PHE A 59 17.57 8.50 -15.69
CA PHE A 59 17.18 7.15 -16.12
C PHE A 59 15.74 6.79 -15.75
N THR A 60 15.27 5.70 -16.34
CA THR A 60 13.98 5.09 -15.99
C THR A 60 14.19 3.60 -15.71
N VAL A 61 13.75 3.15 -14.53
CA VAL A 61 13.78 1.75 -14.08
C VAL A 61 12.39 1.36 -13.61
N ASP A 62 11.96 0.12 -13.90
CA ASP A 62 10.62 -0.40 -13.60
C ASP A 62 10.68 -1.94 -13.44
N ASP A 63 11.64 -2.44 -12.66
CA ASP A 63 12.01 -3.84 -12.60
C ASP A 63 12.05 -4.47 -11.19
N ALA A 64 11.76 -3.68 -10.16
CA ALA A 64 11.69 -4.22 -8.80
C ALA A 64 10.46 -5.12 -8.56
N PRO A 65 10.50 -6.05 -7.61
CA PRO A 65 9.38 -6.90 -7.25
C PRO A 65 8.16 -6.11 -6.77
N PHE A 66 6.97 -6.46 -7.31
CA PHE A 66 5.70 -5.92 -6.89
C PHE A 66 4.61 -7.00 -6.90
N TYR A 67 4.12 -7.37 -5.74
CA TYR A 67 3.05 -8.35 -5.54
C TYR A 67 1.74 -7.63 -5.25
N TYR A 68 0.73 -7.72 -6.14
CA TYR A 68 -0.41 -6.84 -6.14
C TYR A 68 -1.74 -7.51 -6.48
N ALA A 69 -2.83 -6.82 -6.14
CA ALA A 69 -4.15 -7.05 -6.70
C ALA A 69 -4.74 -5.73 -7.22
N GLN A 70 -5.78 -5.82 -8.08
CA GLN A 70 -6.45 -4.64 -8.63
C GLN A 70 -7.63 -4.23 -7.76
N TYR A 71 -7.75 -2.91 -7.53
CA TYR A 71 -8.84 -2.31 -6.77
C TYR A 71 -9.41 -1.09 -7.50
N GLY A 72 -10.73 -1.01 -7.56
CA GLY A 72 -11.46 0.16 -8.05
C GLY A 72 -12.10 0.95 -6.91
N GLY A 73 -12.48 2.20 -7.17
CA GLY A 73 -13.19 3.04 -6.21
C GLY A 73 -12.32 3.49 -5.04
N GLU A 74 -12.97 3.79 -3.91
CA GLU A 74 -12.31 4.26 -2.69
C GLU A 74 -11.97 3.10 -1.77
N PHE A 75 -10.80 3.15 -1.14
CA PHE A 75 -10.33 2.08 -0.26
C PHE A 75 -9.35 2.61 0.81
N GLU A 76 -9.18 1.80 1.84
CA GLU A 76 -8.06 1.85 2.77
C GLU A 76 -7.23 0.59 2.60
N ALA A 77 -5.92 0.73 2.39
CA ALA A 77 -4.96 -0.36 2.36
C ALA A 77 -3.97 -0.20 3.51
N LYS A 78 -3.58 -1.32 4.13
CA LYS A 78 -2.68 -1.31 5.29
C LYS A 78 -1.72 -2.50 5.24
N VAL A 79 -0.48 -2.28 5.70
CA VAL A 79 0.54 -3.32 5.83
C VAL A 79 1.53 -3.00 6.94
N LYS A 80 2.03 -4.03 7.63
CA LYS A 80 3.20 -3.98 8.49
C LYS A 80 4.41 -4.44 7.72
N VAL A 81 5.47 -3.64 7.67
CA VAL A 81 6.68 -3.87 6.87
C VAL A 81 7.91 -3.94 7.75
N SER A 82 8.78 -4.90 7.47
CA SER A 82 10.12 -5.04 8.06
C SER A 82 11.11 -5.55 7.01
N GLY A 83 12.41 -5.41 7.27
CA GLY A 83 13.45 -5.90 6.37
C GLY A 83 14.84 -5.80 6.98
N ASP A 84 15.78 -6.58 6.47
CA ASP A 84 17.19 -6.52 6.84
C ASP A 84 17.98 -5.58 5.89
N TYR A 85 17.50 -4.33 5.78
CA TYR A 85 18.07 -3.29 4.93
C TYR A 85 19.56 -3.11 5.19
N ARG A 86 20.39 -3.06 4.14
CA ARG A 86 21.86 -3.08 4.27
C ARG A 86 22.54 -2.05 3.40
N THR A 87 22.02 -1.83 2.20
CA THR A 87 22.65 -1.00 1.19
C THR A 87 21.80 0.24 0.95
N ARG A 88 22.43 1.31 0.52
CA ARG A 88 21.77 2.55 0.17
C ARG A 88 20.61 2.28 -0.80
N PHE A 89 19.47 2.90 -0.51
CA PHE A 89 18.20 2.77 -1.23
C PHE A 89 17.50 1.40 -1.12
N ASP A 90 17.99 0.46 -0.31
CA ASP A 90 17.18 -0.70 0.07
C ASP A 90 15.86 -0.20 0.65
N GLN A 91 14.74 -0.62 0.06
CA GLN A 91 13.42 -0.11 0.41
C GLN A 91 12.35 -1.18 0.33
N ALA A 92 11.38 -1.12 1.24
CA ALA A 92 10.21 -1.99 1.23
C ALA A 92 8.97 -1.25 1.77
N GLY A 93 7.81 -1.55 1.18
CA GLY A 93 6.57 -0.91 1.58
C GLY A 93 5.38 -1.29 0.69
N MET A 94 4.48 -0.35 0.55
CA MET A 94 3.30 -0.45 -0.30
C MET A 94 3.48 0.37 -1.57
N MET A 95 2.96 -0.15 -2.69
CA MET A 95 2.81 0.64 -3.90
C MET A 95 1.36 0.63 -4.37
N ILE A 96 0.92 1.80 -4.84
CA ILE A 96 -0.34 2.02 -5.55
C ILE A 96 0.02 2.51 -6.93
N ARG A 97 -0.39 1.77 -7.97
CA ARG A 97 0.09 1.97 -9.34
C ARG A 97 -1.06 1.91 -10.34
N VAL A 98 -1.15 2.90 -11.19
CA VAL A 98 -1.99 2.88 -12.40
C VAL A 98 -1.22 2.22 -13.55
N ASP A 99 -0.02 2.74 -13.81
CA ASP A 99 0.87 2.30 -14.89
C ASP A 99 2.34 2.65 -14.57
N ARG A 100 3.24 2.50 -15.56
CA ARG A 100 4.67 2.80 -15.41
C ARG A 100 4.99 4.28 -15.17
N GLU A 101 4.07 5.19 -15.45
CA GLU A 101 4.26 6.63 -15.34
C GLU A 101 3.50 7.24 -14.16
N ASN A 102 2.58 6.46 -13.57
CA ASN A 102 1.69 6.93 -12.52
C ASN A 102 1.63 5.92 -11.37
N TYR A 103 2.44 6.16 -10.34
CA TYR A 103 2.46 5.33 -9.13
C TYR A 103 2.90 6.13 -7.89
N ILE A 104 2.53 5.62 -6.73
CA ILE A 104 3.00 6.09 -5.43
C ILE A 104 3.55 4.88 -4.70
N LYS A 105 4.82 4.95 -4.26
CA LYS A 105 5.43 3.96 -3.36
C LYS A 105 5.76 4.60 -2.02
N ALA A 106 5.51 3.89 -0.93
CA ALA A 106 5.76 4.39 0.43
C ALA A 106 6.16 3.26 1.38
N GLY A 107 7.11 3.52 2.25
CA GLY A 107 7.60 2.54 3.20
C GLY A 107 8.85 2.99 3.95
N ILE A 108 9.70 2.03 4.29
CA ILE A 108 11.05 2.26 4.82
C ILE A 108 12.03 2.29 3.65
N GLU A 109 12.98 3.22 3.71
CA GLU A 109 14.12 3.29 2.81
C GLU A 109 15.40 3.55 3.61
N PHE A 110 16.45 2.79 3.32
CA PHE A 110 17.75 2.92 3.97
C PHE A 110 18.63 3.87 3.15
N VAL A 111 18.90 5.06 3.68
CA VAL A 111 19.68 6.10 3.00
C VAL A 111 20.78 6.59 3.92
N ASP A 112 22.00 6.56 3.42
CA ASP A 112 23.20 7.08 4.11
C ASP A 112 23.36 6.58 5.56
N GLY A 113 23.10 5.28 5.76
CA GLY A 113 23.25 4.62 7.06
C GLY A 113 22.07 4.81 8.01
N LYS A 114 20.96 5.41 7.57
CA LYS A 114 19.77 5.69 8.37
C LYS A 114 18.50 5.09 7.76
N PHE A 115 17.59 4.69 8.64
CA PHE A 115 16.23 4.37 8.25
C PHE A 115 15.44 5.66 8.02
N ASN A 116 14.68 5.69 6.96
CA ASN A 116 13.82 6.82 6.63
C ASN A 116 12.43 6.32 6.29
N LEU A 117 11.41 7.06 6.69
CA LEU A 117 10.09 6.96 6.07
C LEU A 117 10.19 7.61 4.70
N SER A 118 9.86 6.88 3.65
CA SER A 118 10.03 7.33 2.27
C SER A 118 8.71 7.31 1.53
N THR A 119 8.48 8.31 0.71
CA THR A 119 7.41 8.34 -0.29
C THR A 119 7.95 8.85 -1.62
N VAL A 120 7.68 8.11 -2.68
CA VAL A 120 7.90 8.54 -4.05
C VAL A 120 6.55 8.64 -4.75
N VAL A 121 6.25 9.82 -5.28
CA VAL A 121 5.10 10.08 -6.14
C VAL A 121 5.61 10.24 -7.57
N THR A 122 5.13 9.41 -8.48
CA THR A 122 5.53 9.47 -9.88
C THR A 122 4.33 9.84 -10.74
N HIS A 123 4.47 10.96 -11.45
CA HIS A 123 3.63 11.43 -12.56
C HIS A 123 4.56 11.83 -13.69
N THR A 124 4.83 10.89 -14.62
CA THR A 124 5.86 11.00 -15.67
C THR A 124 7.27 11.08 -15.09
N THR A 125 7.50 11.88 -14.05
CA THR A 125 8.76 12.01 -13.31
C THR A 125 8.55 11.68 -11.83
N SER A 126 9.59 11.13 -11.18
CA SER A 126 9.55 10.78 -9.76
C SER A 126 9.84 11.97 -8.86
N ASP A 127 9.02 12.14 -7.83
CA ASP A 127 9.15 13.13 -6.76
C ASP A 127 9.33 12.38 -5.44
N TRP A 128 10.49 12.54 -4.82
CA TRP A 128 10.93 11.79 -3.65
C TRP A 128 10.96 12.65 -2.39
N SER A 129 10.44 12.12 -1.30
CA SER A 129 10.50 12.73 0.03
C SER A 129 10.85 11.69 1.08
N ILE A 130 11.71 12.07 2.04
CA ILE A 130 12.11 11.24 3.18
C ILE A 130 11.96 11.99 4.49
N ILE A 131 11.69 11.23 5.55
CA ILE A 131 11.72 11.68 6.95
C ILE A 131 12.69 10.75 7.68
N PRO A 132 13.88 11.23 8.06
CA PRO A 132 14.83 10.43 8.82
C PRO A 132 14.24 9.98 10.16
N LEU A 133 14.51 8.73 10.54
CA LEU A 133 14.20 8.23 11.86
C LEU A 133 15.44 8.37 12.75
N ASP A 134 15.24 8.84 13.97
CA ASP A 134 16.33 9.03 14.95
C ASP A 134 16.96 7.70 15.36
N GLU A 135 16.13 6.65 15.46
CA GLU A 135 16.55 5.30 15.85
C GLU A 135 16.11 4.26 14.81
N PRO A 136 16.86 3.16 14.64
CA PRO A 136 16.44 2.04 13.83
C PRO A 136 15.11 1.45 14.30
N VAL A 137 14.26 1.08 13.35
CA VAL A 137 12.97 0.44 13.65
C VAL A 137 12.95 -0.99 13.17
N GLU A 138 12.37 -1.89 13.94
CA GLU A 138 12.19 -3.28 13.56
C GLU A 138 11.13 -3.39 12.45
N TYR A 139 10.10 -2.57 12.54
CA TYR A 139 8.99 -2.54 11.56
C TYR A 139 8.31 -1.18 11.54
N ILE A 140 7.51 -0.98 10.51
CA ILE A 140 6.62 0.17 10.37
C ILE A 140 5.27 -0.29 9.83
N TRP A 141 4.20 0.38 10.23
CA TRP A 141 2.91 0.27 9.58
C TRP A 141 2.76 1.38 8.54
N ILE A 142 2.36 1.00 7.34
CA ILE A 142 1.99 1.92 6.26
C ILE A 142 0.50 1.75 5.98
N LYS A 143 -0.19 2.87 5.89
CA LYS A 143 -1.60 2.91 5.51
C LYS A 143 -1.80 3.90 4.37
N ALA A 144 -2.53 3.50 3.35
CA ALA A 144 -2.93 4.34 2.24
C ALA A 144 -4.45 4.45 2.19
N VAL A 145 -4.97 5.65 2.03
CA VAL A 145 -6.41 5.91 1.89
C VAL A 145 -6.66 6.60 0.55
N ARG A 146 -7.41 5.95 -0.31
CA ARG A 146 -7.86 6.54 -1.57
C ARG A 146 -9.23 7.17 -1.39
N ARG A 147 -9.32 8.47 -1.68
CA ARG A 147 -10.56 9.25 -1.71
C ARG A 147 -10.59 10.11 -2.97
N LEU A 148 -11.58 9.90 -3.86
CA LEU A 148 -11.68 10.62 -5.12
C LEU A 148 -10.38 10.50 -5.92
N ASP A 149 -9.70 11.62 -6.15
CA ASP A 149 -8.43 11.77 -6.86
C ASP A 149 -7.23 11.97 -5.93
N ALA A 150 -7.35 11.62 -4.66
CA ALA A 150 -6.28 11.72 -3.67
C ALA A 150 -5.92 10.37 -3.05
N ILE A 151 -4.62 10.18 -2.82
CA ILE A 151 -4.06 9.13 -1.99
C ILE A 151 -3.38 9.79 -0.80
N GLU A 152 -3.89 9.52 0.39
CA GLU A 152 -3.25 9.91 1.65
C GLU A 152 -2.41 8.73 2.16
N ILE A 153 -1.12 8.96 2.41
CA ILE A 153 -0.20 7.98 2.98
C ILE A 153 0.06 8.33 4.43
N PHE A 154 -0.10 7.34 5.29
CA PHE A 154 0.15 7.46 6.73
C PHE A 154 1.16 6.40 7.17
N TYR A 155 1.86 6.67 8.26
CA TYR A 155 2.67 5.69 8.98
C TYR A 155 2.24 5.59 10.44
N SER A 156 2.59 4.45 11.08
CA SER A 156 2.40 4.22 12.51
C SER A 156 3.46 3.25 13.03
N PHE A 157 3.84 3.41 14.30
CA PHE A 157 4.72 2.47 14.99
C PHE A 157 3.96 1.38 15.77
N ASP A 158 2.65 1.56 15.99
CA ASP A 158 1.85 0.72 16.90
C ASP A 158 0.50 0.25 16.33
N ASP A 159 0.19 0.57 15.05
CA ASP A 159 -1.10 0.32 14.38
C ASP A 159 -2.30 1.04 15.02
N LYS A 160 -2.07 2.06 15.83
CA LYS A 160 -3.13 2.83 16.49
C LYS A 160 -3.09 4.28 16.11
N GLU A 161 -1.97 4.94 16.37
CA GLU A 161 -1.78 6.34 16.04
C GLU A 161 -1.11 6.46 14.67
N TYR A 162 -1.83 7.06 13.73
CA TYR A 162 -1.37 7.24 12.35
C TYR A 162 -1.08 8.69 12.05
N VAL A 163 0.12 8.96 11.56
CA VAL A 163 0.58 10.30 11.17
C VAL A 163 0.57 10.41 9.65
N LEU A 164 -0.01 11.49 9.12
CA LEU A 164 0.00 11.78 7.68
C LEU A 164 1.43 12.07 7.22
N MET A 165 1.88 11.32 6.23
CA MET A 165 3.19 11.39 5.62
C MET A 165 3.17 12.12 4.28
N ARG A 166 2.16 11.84 3.47
CA ARG A 166 1.97 12.46 2.16
C ARG A 166 0.49 12.49 1.78
N ASN A 167 0.05 13.56 1.14
CA ASN A 167 -1.17 13.60 0.34
C ASN A 167 -0.75 13.86 -1.12
N ALA A 168 -1.15 12.97 -2.03
CA ALA A 168 -0.77 13.05 -3.43
C ALA A 168 -2.00 12.86 -4.33
N TRP A 169 -2.00 13.52 -5.46
CA TRP A 169 -3.00 13.31 -6.51
C TRP A 169 -2.76 11.96 -7.20
N MET A 170 -3.83 11.29 -7.55
CA MET A 170 -3.86 10.12 -8.43
C MET A 170 -5.18 10.11 -9.19
N GLN A 171 -5.12 9.83 -10.48
CA GLN A 171 -6.30 9.80 -11.34
C GLN A 171 -7.48 9.04 -10.70
N ASP A 172 -8.65 9.68 -10.63
CA ASP A 172 -9.87 9.05 -10.17
C ASP A 172 -10.48 8.11 -11.25
N ASN A 173 -11.49 7.32 -10.87
CA ASN A 173 -12.29 6.46 -11.77
C ASN A 173 -11.50 5.43 -12.59
N VAL A 174 -10.25 5.15 -12.25
CA VAL A 174 -9.46 4.06 -12.82
C VAL A 174 -9.16 3.02 -11.77
N PRO A 175 -9.17 1.72 -12.10
CA PRO A 175 -8.65 0.71 -11.20
C PRO A 175 -7.14 0.90 -11.03
N VAL A 176 -6.64 0.58 -9.83
CA VAL A 176 -5.23 0.66 -9.49
C VAL A 176 -4.73 -0.68 -8.96
N MET A 177 -3.48 -0.98 -9.22
CA MET A 177 -2.75 -2.06 -8.57
C MET A 177 -2.35 -1.58 -7.17
N VAL A 178 -2.70 -2.35 -6.14
CA VAL A 178 -2.32 -2.09 -4.74
C VAL A 178 -1.61 -3.31 -4.20
N GLY A 179 -0.42 -3.14 -3.63
CA GLY A 179 0.32 -4.30 -3.17
C GLY A 179 1.64 -3.99 -2.47
N LEU A 180 2.43 -5.05 -2.34
CA LEU A 180 3.67 -5.12 -1.60
C LEU A 180 4.84 -4.93 -2.56
N MET A 181 5.70 -3.99 -2.28
CA MET A 181 6.84 -3.62 -3.12
C MET A 181 8.12 -3.60 -2.29
N ALA A 182 9.22 -4.04 -2.89
CA ALA A 182 10.56 -3.80 -2.35
C ALA A 182 11.56 -3.63 -3.50
N ALA A 183 12.64 -2.89 -3.24
CA ALA A 183 13.68 -2.62 -4.22
C ALA A 183 15.06 -2.53 -3.54
N SER A 184 16.12 -2.86 -4.27
CA SER A 184 17.51 -2.81 -3.81
C SER A 184 18.39 -2.21 -4.91
N PRO A 185 18.27 -0.88 -5.19
CA PRO A 185 18.90 -0.24 -6.35
C PRO A 185 20.42 -0.37 -6.40
N ASP A 186 21.10 -0.11 -5.29
CA ASP A 186 22.57 -0.15 -5.18
C ASP A 186 23.06 -1.48 -4.56
N GLY A 187 22.14 -2.36 -4.11
CA GLY A 187 22.43 -3.52 -3.29
C GLY A 187 22.42 -4.84 -4.04
N ASN A 188 22.81 -5.88 -3.29
CA ASN A 188 22.74 -7.28 -3.72
C ASN A 188 21.48 -7.99 -3.21
N GLY A 189 20.41 -7.21 -2.93
CA GLY A 189 19.18 -7.72 -2.36
C GLY A 189 19.23 -7.85 -0.84
N PHE A 190 18.05 -8.01 -0.25
CA PHE A 190 17.83 -8.20 1.19
C PHE A 190 16.52 -8.93 1.43
N ASN A 191 16.26 -9.41 2.66
CA ASN A 191 14.97 -10.01 2.97
C ASN A 191 13.97 -8.93 3.39
N ALA A 192 12.87 -8.82 2.68
CA ALA A 192 11.72 -8.01 3.04
C ALA A 192 10.58 -8.89 3.54
N THR A 193 9.89 -8.44 4.60
CA THR A 193 8.78 -9.16 5.22
C THR A 193 7.58 -8.24 5.40
N PHE A 194 6.41 -8.75 5.03
CA PHE A 194 5.14 -8.04 5.08
C PHE A 194 4.12 -8.86 5.86
N GLN A 195 3.43 -8.21 6.78
CA GLN A 195 2.41 -8.82 7.62
C GLN A 195 1.14 -7.97 7.60
N HIS A 196 0.01 -8.58 7.89
CA HIS A 196 -1.27 -7.87 8.04
C HIS A 196 -1.66 -7.02 6.83
N PHE A 197 -1.26 -7.44 5.61
CA PHE A 197 -1.73 -6.74 4.41
C PHE A 197 -3.22 -6.93 4.26
N GLU A 198 -3.95 -5.82 4.19
CA GLU A 198 -5.39 -5.81 3.97
C GLU A 198 -5.79 -4.60 3.13
N VAL A 199 -6.83 -4.77 2.32
CA VAL A 199 -7.49 -3.68 1.61
C VAL A 199 -8.98 -3.73 1.88
N LYS A 200 -9.53 -2.62 2.36
CA LYS A 200 -10.95 -2.44 2.68
C LYS A 200 -11.57 -1.41 1.75
N HIS A 201 -12.65 -1.76 1.09
CA HIS A 201 -13.43 -0.78 0.33
C HIS A 201 -14.09 0.22 1.27
N LEU A 202 -14.05 1.48 0.86
CA LEU A 202 -14.71 2.59 1.55
C LEU A 202 -15.96 3.02 0.77
N PRO A 203 -16.96 3.60 1.44
CA PRO A 203 -18.11 4.18 0.76
C PRO A 203 -17.68 5.31 -0.19
N ASP A 204 -18.24 5.34 -1.39
CA ASP A 204 -17.98 6.38 -2.39
C ASP A 204 -18.35 7.77 -1.84
N ALA A 205 -17.37 8.68 -1.73
CA ALA A 205 -17.56 10.00 -1.14
C ALA A 205 -18.54 10.85 -1.96
N ARG A 206 -18.51 10.78 -3.28
CA ARG A 206 -19.44 11.51 -4.18
C ARG A 206 -20.87 11.08 -3.97
N ARG A 207 -21.09 9.76 -3.88
CA ARG A 207 -22.41 9.21 -3.59
C ARG A 207 -22.91 9.63 -2.21
N GLN A 208 -22.04 9.66 -1.20
CA GLN A 208 -22.37 10.12 0.14
C GLN A 208 -22.81 11.60 0.14
N GLU A 209 -22.10 12.45 -0.58
CA GLU A 209 -22.45 13.88 -0.73
C GLU A 209 -23.78 14.05 -1.46
N TRP A 210 -24.00 13.30 -2.54
CA TRP A 210 -25.26 13.33 -3.29
C TRP A 210 -26.43 12.90 -2.40
N LEU A 211 -26.28 11.82 -1.62
CA LEU A 211 -27.30 11.36 -0.68
C LEU A 211 -27.59 12.39 0.40
N LYS A 212 -26.56 13.08 0.93
CA LYS A 212 -26.76 14.17 1.90
C LYS A 212 -27.56 15.33 1.33
N LYS A 213 -27.27 15.75 0.09
CA LYS A 213 -27.97 16.85 -0.59
C LYS A 213 -29.43 16.53 -0.95
N ASN A 214 -29.76 15.26 -1.18
CA ASN A 214 -31.08 14.83 -1.71
C ASN A 214 -31.92 14.02 -0.69
N LYS A 215 -31.49 13.89 0.57
CA LYS A 215 -32.27 13.24 1.64
C LYS A 215 -33.41 14.13 2.21
N GLY A 216 -33.58 15.34 1.71
CA GLY A 216 -34.60 16.30 2.17
C GLY A 216 -35.80 16.49 1.22
N ASN A 217 -35.90 15.66 0.18
CA ASN A 217 -37.05 15.66 -0.73
C ASN A 217 -37.82 14.36 -0.62
#